data_a5610b669f6049921316010a0b640ca1
#
_entry.id   a5610b669f6049921316010a0b640ca1
#
_cell.length_a   1.000
_cell.length_b   1.000
_cell.length_c   1.000
_cell.angle_alpha   90.00
_cell.angle_beta   90.00
_cell.angle_gamma   90.00
#
_symmetry.space_group_name_H-M   'P 1'
#
loop_
_entity.id
_entity.type
_entity.pdbx_description
1 polymer ?
#
loop_
_entity_poly.entity_id
_entity_poly.type
_entity_poly.pdbx_seq_one_letter_code
_entity_poly.pdbx_strand_id
1 'polypeptide(L)'
;MAKVSFLNKIYNTGPLILLYYLCISEVDTNLEKIFEIFTLNFQIILIYFWILKRPEIMANGHIFLAGLINDVVMGFPLGISSLSYLIIIFVGTYVRNKSVNTTIASDWFTFLVAMIFSNLLFFSLLNNFSDLSFSFSKIGYNMFFTLFTFPIFWLLFNIYQISLVGNRDV
;
A
#
# COMPACT_ATOMS: atom_id res chain seq x y z
N MET A 1 -13.76 -29.23 -10.79
CA MET A 1 -14.40 -28.04 -10.15
C MET A 1 -13.70 -27.58 -8.86
N ALA A 2 -13.39 -28.45 -7.87
CA ALA A 2 -12.75 -28.01 -6.61
C ALA A 2 -11.36 -27.35 -6.76
N LYS A 3 -10.53 -27.82 -7.68
CA LYS A 3 -9.17 -27.32 -7.90
C LYS A 3 -9.15 -25.88 -8.46
N VAL A 4 -10.11 -25.54 -9.32
CA VAL A 4 -10.26 -24.17 -9.88
C VAL A 4 -10.75 -23.20 -8.80
N SER A 5 -11.64 -23.63 -7.92
CA SER A 5 -12.12 -22.83 -6.80
C SER A 5 -11.00 -22.52 -5.78
N PHE A 6 -10.11 -23.47 -5.51
CA PHE A 6 -8.99 -23.30 -4.58
C PHE A 6 -7.93 -22.34 -5.14
N LEU A 7 -7.55 -22.46 -6.42
CA LEU A 7 -6.62 -21.54 -7.08
C LEU A 7 -7.17 -20.12 -7.11
N ASN A 8 -8.46 -19.94 -7.45
CA ASN A 8 -9.10 -18.62 -7.44
C ASN A 8 -9.11 -17.99 -6.03
N LYS A 9 -9.23 -18.80 -4.99
CA LYS A 9 -9.16 -18.32 -3.61
C LYS A 9 -7.74 -17.85 -3.25
N ILE A 10 -6.71 -18.61 -3.65
CA ILE A 10 -5.29 -18.23 -3.44
C ILE A 10 -4.97 -16.92 -4.19
N TYR A 11 -5.39 -16.81 -5.44
CA TYR A 11 -5.16 -15.59 -6.22
C TYR A 11 -5.85 -14.37 -5.62
N ASN A 12 -7.07 -14.51 -5.11
CA ASN A 12 -7.79 -13.41 -4.46
C ASN A 12 -7.14 -13.00 -3.12
N THR A 13 -6.52 -13.92 -2.38
CA THR A 13 -5.83 -13.59 -1.13
C THR A 13 -4.37 -13.18 -1.32
N GLY A 14 -3.80 -13.37 -2.51
CA GLY A 14 -2.41 -13.06 -2.83
C GLY A 14 -1.96 -11.64 -2.44
N PRO A 15 -2.70 -10.60 -2.83
CA PRO A 15 -2.35 -9.21 -2.47
C PRO A 15 -2.35 -8.94 -0.96
N LEU A 16 -3.28 -9.58 -0.23
CA LEU A 16 -3.34 -9.48 1.21
C LEU A 16 -2.16 -10.18 1.89
N ILE A 17 -1.81 -11.38 1.41
CA ILE A 17 -0.64 -12.12 1.88
C ILE A 17 0.64 -11.31 1.61
N LEU A 18 0.75 -10.70 0.43
CA LEU A 18 1.87 -9.84 0.07
C LEU A 18 1.97 -8.64 1.00
N LEU A 19 0.85 -8.00 1.35
CA LEU A 19 0.84 -6.90 2.29
C LEU A 19 1.40 -7.30 3.67
N TYR A 20 0.88 -8.41 4.24
CA TYR A 20 1.39 -8.92 5.52
C TYR A 20 2.85 -9.35 5.45
N TYR A 21 3.25 -10.00 4.37
CA TYR A 21 4.66 -10.35 4.15
C TYR A 21 5.56 -9.12 4.15
N LEU A 22 5.18 -8.05 3.47
CA LEU A 22 5.91 -6.80 3.44
C LEU A 22 5.99 -6.13 4.83
N CYS A 23 4.93 -6.24 5.63
CA CYS A 23 4.94 -5.70 6.99
C CYS A 23 5.85 -6.49 7.96
N ILE A 24 6.08 -7.77 7.69
CA ILE A 24 6.88 -8.65 8.57
C ILE A 24 8.34 -8.75 8.08
N SER A 25 8.60 -8.62 6.78
CA SER A 25 9.90 -8.91 6.15
C SER A 25 11.04 -7.96 6.54
N GLU A 26 10.76 -6.89 7.27
CA GLU A 26 11.75 -5.88 7.67
C GLU A 26 12.55 -6.24 8.92
N VAL A 27 12.29 -7.41 9.52
CA VAL A 27 12.79 -7.76 10.86
C VAL A 27 14.30 -7.98 10.94
N ASP A 28 15.03 -8.22 9.88
CA ASP A 28 16.47 -8.49 10.04
C ASP A 28 17.28 -8.51 8.74
N THR A 29 17.39 -7.41 8.04
CA THR A 29 18.39 -7.33 6.99
C THR A 29 19.28 -6.12 7.20
N ASN A 30 20.58 -6.38 7.44
CA ASN A 30 21.66 -5.40 7.26
C ASN A 30 21.73 -4.80 5.83
N LEU A 31 20.76 -5.02 5.00
CA LEU A 31 20.44 -4.31 3.74
C LEU A 31 19.66 -3.01 4.03
N GLU A 32 19.91 -2.51 5.22
CA GLU A 32 20.02 -1.17 5.71
C GLU A 32 19.30 -0.10 4.90
N LYS A 33 18.29 0.49 5.41
CA LYS A 33 17.76 1.83 5.06
C LYS A 33 17.13 2.00 3.67
N ILE A 34 17.67 1.42 2.59
CA ILE A 34 17.10 1.53 1.24
C ILE A 34 15.87 0.62 1.13
N PHE A 35 15.94 -0.59 1.68
CA PHE A 35 14.83 -1.54 1.67
C PHE A 35 13.70 -1.13 2.61
N GLU A 36 13.98 -0.59 3.78
CA GLU A 36 12.97 -0.06 4.71
C GLU A 36 12.13 1.03 4.03
N ILE A 37 12.81 1.99 3.40
CA ILE A 37 12.18 3.09 2.68
C ILE A 37 11.36 2.55 1.50
N PHE A 38 11.90 1.61 0.74
CA PHE A 38 11.24 1.01 -0.41
C PHE A 38 10.02 0.18 0.00
N THR A 39 10.12 -0.59 1.10
CA THR A 39 9.02 -1.45 1.58
C THR A 39 7.83 -0.63 2.03
N LEU A 40 8.05 0.45 2.80
CA LEU A 40 6.98 1.35 3.22
C LEU A 40 6.21 1.93 2.02
N ASN A 41 6.92 2.39 1.01
CA ASN A 41 6.33 2.95 -0.19
C ASN A 41 5.59 1.91 -1.02
N PHE A 42 6.12 0.71 -1.11
CA PHE A 42 5.48 -0.38 -1.83
C PHE A 42 4.16 -0.78 -1.18
N GLN A 43 4.09 -0.80 0.15
CA GLN A 43 2.84 -1.03 0.89
C GLN A 43 1.77 0.00 0.52
N ILE A 44 2.13 1.28 0.46
CA ILE A 44 1.21 2.37 0.09
C ILE A 44 0.70 2.19 -1.35
N ILE A 45 1.58 1.86 -2.31
CA ILE A 45 1.20 1.59 -3.71
C ILE A 45 0.23 0.41 -3.78
N LEU A 46 0.56 -0.67 -3.07
CA LEU A 46 -0.24 -1.90 -3.03
C LEU A 46 -1.64 -1.61 -2.47
N ILE A 47 -1.73 -0.96 -1.31
CA ILE A 47 -3.01 -0.63 -0.66
C ILE A 47 -3.86 0.25 -1.59
N TYR A 48 -3.27 1.34 -2.13
CA TYR A 48 -3.99 2.28 -2.98
C TYR A 48 -4.58 1.61 -4.22
N PHE A 49 -3.77 0.81 -4.95
CA PHE A 49 -4.22 0.12 -6.16
C PHE A 49 -5.40 -0.81 -5.88
N TRP A 50 -5.30 -1.64 -4.84
CA TRP A 50 -6.35 -2.63 -4.55
C TRP A 50 -7.62 -2.00 -4.00
N ILE A 51 -7.53 -0.94 -3.18
CA ILE A 51 -8.71 -0.17 -2.74
C ILE A 51 -9.42 0.48 -3.93
N LEU A 52 -8.67 0.95 -4.93
CA LEU A 52 -9.24 1.57 -6.11
C LEU A 52 -9.93 0.55 -7.02
N LYS A 53 -9.30 -0.59 -7.28
CA LYS A 53 -9.74 -1.58 -8.28
C LYS A 53 -10.58 -2.72 -7.69
N ARG A 54 -10.22 -3.23 -6.51
CA ARG A 54 -10.82 -4.43 -5.90
C ARG A 54 -10.85 -4.35 -4.37
N PRO A 55 -11.69 -3.48 -3.77
CA PRO A 55 -11.74 -3.29 -2.31
C PRO A 55 -12.19 -4.52 -1.55
N GLU A 56 -12.89 -5.44 -2.21
CA GLU A 56 -13.33 -6.72 -1.63
C GLU A 56 -12.16 -7.64 -1.25
N ILE A 57 -10.98 -7.46 -1.88
CA ILE A 57 -9.79 -8.25 -1.60
C ILE A 57 -9.06 -7.73 -0.34
N MET A 58 -9.04 -6.40 -0.17
CA MET A 58 -8.39 -5.73 0.95
C MET A 58 -9.41 -5.01 1.82
N ALA A 59 -10.05 -5.75 2.74
CA ALA A 59 -10.93 -5.13 3.72
C ALA A 59 -10.16 -4.16 4.63
N ASN A 60 -10.77 -3.03 4.95
CA ASN A 60 -10.14 -1.95 5.74
C ASN A 60 -9.55 -2.44 7.07
N GLY A 61 -10.18 -3.43 7.71
CA GLY A 61 -9.69 -4.03 8.95
C GLY A 61 -8.35 -4.75 8.79
N HIS A 62 -8.14 -5.45 7.67
CA HIS A 62 -6.87 -6.11 7.39
C HIS A 62 -5.74 -5.11 7.13
N ILE A 63 -6.03 -4.01 6.44
CA ILE A 63 -5.04 -2.96 6.20
C ILE A 63 -4.66 -2.27 7.52
N PHE A 64 -5.65 -2.02 8.38
CA PHE A 64 -5.40 -1.47 9.70
C PHE A 64 -4.51 -2.38 10.56
N LEU A 65 -4.81 -3.69 10.58
CA LEU A 65 -3.99 -4.69 11.28
C LEU A 65 -2.58 -4.80 10.69
N ALA A 66 -2.44 -4.74 9.36
CA ALA A 66 -1.14 -4.73 8.71
C ALA A 66 -0.30 -3.51 9.14
N GLY A 67 -0.92 -2.34 9.28
CA GLY A 67 -0.26 -1.14 9.81
C GLY A 67 0.18 -1.29 11.27
N LEU A 68 -0.63 -1.93 12.13
CA LEU A 68 -0.22 -2.21 13.51
C LEU A 68 0.97 -3.18 13.57
N ILE A 69 0.97 -4.22 12.72
CA ILE A 69 2.10 -5.15 12.63
C ILE A 69 3.35 -4.42 12.16
N ASN A 70 3.23 -3.56 11.16
CA ASN A 70 4.33 -2.73 10.67
C ASN A 70 4.91 -1.84 11.78
N ASP A 71 4.06 -1.19 12.59
CA ASP A 71 4.51 -0.36 13.71
C ASP A 71 5.31 -1.17 14.74
N VAL A 72 4.84 -2.38 15.09
CA VAL A 72 5.53 -3.28 16.03
C VAL A 72 6.90 -3.70 15.49
N VAL A 73 6.94 -4.08 14.21
CA VAL A 73 8.16 -4.57 13.56
C VAL A 73 9.21 -3.46 13.44
N MET A 74 8.78 -2.25 13.05
CA MET A 74 9.64 -1.08 12.88
C MET A 74 10.01 -0.39 14.20
N GLY A 75 9.40 -0.80 15.32
CA GLY A 75 9.60 -0.12 16.61
C GLY A 75 9.00 1.28 16.65
N PHE A 76 7.98 1.55 15.83
CA PHE A 76 7.25 2.82 15.85
C PHE A 76 6.18 2.83 16.95
N PRO A 77 5.74 3.99 17.43
CA PRO A 77 4.58 4.08 18.29
C PRO A 77 3.34 3.48 17.58
N LEU A 78 2.63 2.62 18.29
CA LEU A 78 1.48 1.88 17.73
C LEU A 78 0.43 2.80 17.14
N GLY A 79 -0.01 2.51 15.94
CA GLY A 79 -1.09 3.20 15.24
C GLY A 79 -0.64 4.20 14.19
N ILE A 80 0.64 4.59 14.13
CA ILE A 80 1.14 5.60 13.19
C ILE A 80 0.99 5.11 11.75
N SER A 81 1.50 3.92 11.42
CA SER A 81 1.34 3.33 10.09
C SER A 81 -0.11 3.02 9.79
N SER A 82 -0.86 2.51 10.77
CA SER A 82 -2.29 2.21 10.59
C SER A 82 -3.10 3.45 10.24
N LEU A 83 -2.88 4.58 10.91
CA LEU A 83 -3.55 5.86 10.61
C LEU A 83 -3.15 6.38 9.23
N SER A 84 -1.89 6.25 8.85
CA SER A 84 -1.41 6.63 7.53
C SER A 84 -2.07 5.82 6.41
N TYR A 85 -2.23 4.51 6.62
CA TYR A 85 -2.95 3.64 5.69
C TYR A 85 -4.44 3.95 5.60
N LEU A 86 -5.07 4.37 6.70
CA LEU A 86 -6.47 4.83 6.68
C LEU A 86 -6.68 6.06 5.79
N ILE A 87 -5.71 6.98 5.71
CA ILE A 87 -5.77 8.10 4.76
C ILE A 87 -5.77 7.57 3.32
N ILE A 88 -4.90 6.61 3.01
CA ILE A 88 -4.85 5.99 1.68
C ILE A 88 -6.19 5.33 1.33
N ILE A 89 -6.78 4.61 2.28
CA ILE A 89 -8.10 3.99 2.12
C ILE A 89 -9.17 5.07 1.87
N PHE A 90 -9.17 6.14 2.66
CA PHE A 90 -10.15 7.22 2.54
C PHE A 90 -10.10 7.88 1.17
N VAL A 91 -8.89 8.30 0.73
CA VAL A 91 -8.72 8.93 -0.58
C VAL A 91 -9.05 7.95 -1.71
N GLY A 92 -8.54 6.72 -1.67
CA GLY A 92 -8.81 5.70 -2.69
C GLY A 92 -10.29 5.38 -2.81
N THR A 93 -11.00 5.24 -1.69
CA THR A 93 -12.44 4.99 -1.67
C THR A 93 -13.22 6.19 -2.21
N TYR A 94 -12.83 7.41 -1.86
CA TYR A 94 -13.44 8.63 -2.38
C TYR A 94 -13.31 8.74 -3.90
N VAL A 95 -12.10 8.51 -4.42
CA VAL A 95 -11.82 8.54 -5.86
C VAL A 95 -12.63 7.47 -6.59
N ARG A 96 -12.63 6.23 -6.09
CA ARG A 96 -13.41 5.13 -6.67
C ARG A 96 -14.90 5.45 -6.75
N ASN A 97 -15.47 6.05 -5.73
CA ASN A 97 -16.90 6.36 -5.69
C ASN A 97 -17.29 7.50 -6.64
N LYS A 98 -16.35 8.40 -6.97
CA LYS A 98 -16.60 9.53 -7.89
C LYS A 98 -16.24 9.24 -9.34
N SER A 99 -15.30 8.35 -9.61
CA SER A 99 -14.77 8.12 -10.96
C SER A 99 -15.20 6.75 -11.48
N VAL A 100 -16.05 6.75 -12.52
CA VAL A 100 -16.53 5.52 -13.17
C VAL A 100 -15.46 4.94 -14.12
N ASN A 101 -14.66 5.80 -14.76
CA ASN A 101 -13.58 5.41 -15.67
C ASN A 101 -12.29 6.09 -15.24
N THR A 102 -11.39 5.33 -14.59
CA THR A 102 -10.08 5.82 -14.21
C THR A 102 -9.06 5.52 -15.29
N THR A 103 -8.32 6.54 -15.69
CA THR A 103 -7.11 6.40 -16.54
C THR A 103 -5.89 6.30 -15.65
N ILE A 104 -4.79 5.73 -16.16
CA ILE A 104 -3.51 5.66 -15.42
C ILE A 104 -3.10 7.05 -14.92
N ALA A 105 -3.27 8.08 -15.75
CA ALA A 105 -2.91 9.46 -15.38
C ALA A 105 -3.75 10.01 -14.22
N SER A 106 -5.06 9.71 -14.21
CA SER A 106 -5.96 10.09 -13.11
C SER A 106 -5.58 9.35 -11.81
N ASP A 107 -5.34 8.04 -11.92
CA ASP A 107 -4.94 7.21 -10.77
C ASP A 107 -3.59 7.68 -10.19
N TRP A 108 -2.65 8.06 -11.05
CA TRP A 108 -1.34 8.57 -10.66
C TRP A 108 -1.43 9.90 -9.92
N PHE A 109 -2.23 10.85 -10.43
CA PHE A 109 -2.41 12.14 -9.79
C PHE A 109 -3.12 12.03 -8.43
N THR A 110 -4.16 11.19 -8.36
CA THR A 110 -4.88 10.99 -7.10
C THR A 110 -4.07 10.18 -6.08
N PHE A 111 -3.20 9.27 -6.55
CA PHE A 111 -2.21 8.60 -5.71
C PHE A 111 -1.21 9.61 -5.10
N LEU A 112 -0.73 10.58 -5.89
CA LEU A 112 0.16 11.64 -5.40
C LEU A 112 -0.50 12.37 -4.22
N VAL A 113 -1.76 12.77 -4.37
CA VAL A 113 -2.51 13.45 -3.29
C VAL A 113 -2.63 12.56 -2.06
N ALA A 114 -3.02 11.29 -2.24
CA ALA A 114 -3.13 10.34 -1.14
C ALA A 114 -1.81 10.15 -0.40
N MET A 115 -0.71 10.01 -1.14
CA MET A 115 0.64 9.82 -0.63
C MET A 115 1.13 11.05 0.17
N ILE A 116 0.88 12.27 -0.32
CA ILE A 116 1.24 13.49 0.39
C ILE A 116 0.55 13.54 1.75
N PHE A 117 -0.77 13.36 1.79
CA PHE A 117 -1.52 13.41 3.05
C PHE A 117 -1.13 12.29 4.02
N SER A 118 -0.92 11.08 3.52
CA SER A 118 -0.49 9.94 4.32
C SER A 118 0.89 10.18 4.94
N ASN A 119 1.87 10.64 4.15
CA ASN A 119 3.21 10.92 4.63
C ASN A 119 3.25 12.12 5.59
N LEU A 120 2.49 13.18 5.33
CA LEU A 120 2.38 14.32 6.26
C LEU A 120 1.87 13.87 7.64
N LEU A 121 0.83 13.05 7.66
CA LEU A 121 0.32 12.50 8.92
C LEU A 121 1.35 11.59 9.58
N PHE A 122 1.95 10.65 8.83
CA PHE A 122 2.94 9.71 9.35
C PHE A 122 4.11 10.45 10.04
N PHE A 123 4.75 11.39 9.32
CA PHE A 123 5.90 12.11 9.86
C PHE A 123 5.53 13.10 10.96
N SER A 124 4.34 13.71 10.89
CA SER A 124 3.85 14.56 11.98
C SER A 124 3.65 13.79 13.27
N LEU A 125 3.04 12.61 13.21
CA LEU A 125 2.87 11.75 14.37
C LEU A 125 4.20 11.21 14.87
N LEU A 126 5.05 10.73 13.97
CA LEU A 126 6.35 10.18 14.35
C LEU A 126 7.23 11.22 15.06
N ASN A 127 7.25 12.46 14.56
CA ASN A 127 8.00 13.56 15.20
C ASN A 127 7.44 13.96 16.57
N ASN A 128 6.14 13.76 16.81
CA ASN A 128 5.53 14.11 18.09
C ASN A 128 5.64 12.98 19.13
N PHE A 129 5.67 11.74 18.70
CA PHE A 129 5.60 10.56 19.59
C PHE A 129 6.90 9.76 19.65
N SER A 130 7.91 10.10 18.85
CA SER A 130 9.23 9.47 18.90
C SER A 130 10.34 10.51 18.83
N ASP A 131 11.47 10.20 19.44
CA ASP A 131 12.69 11.03 19.40
C ASP A 131 13.47 10.86 18.07
N LEU A 132 12.86 10.20 17.06
CA LEU A 132 13.48 9.94 15.78
C LEU A 132 13.41 11.18 14.91
N SER A 133 14.55 11.82 14.68
CA SER A 133 14.66 12.95 13.75
C SER A 133 14.87 12.46 12.32
N PHE A 134 13.94 12.79 11.43
CA PHE A 134 14.08 12.49 10.01
C PHE A 134 14.51 13.73 9.21
N SER A 135 15.43 13.53 8.27
CA SER A 135 15.82 14.57 7.34
C SER A 135 14.74 14.78 6.27
N PHE A 136 14.26 16.02 6.12
CA PHE A 136 13.26 16.37 5.08
C PHE A 136 13.69 15.99 3.67
N SER A 137 15.00 16.05 3.38
CA SER A 137 15.53 15.64 2.07
C SER A 137 15.34 14.15 1.81
N LYS A 138 15.51 13.28 2.81
CA LYS A 138 15.28 11.83 2.66
C LYS A 138 13.81 11.54 2.39
N ILE A 139 12.91 12.24 3.06
CA ILE A 139 11.46 12.13 2.84
C ILE A 139 11.11 12.51 1.40
N GLY A 140 11.64 13.64 0.91
CA GLY A 140 11.42 14.10 -0.45
C GLY A 140 11.90 13.11 -1.52
N TYR A 141 13.10 12.56 -1.37
CA TYR A 141 13.63 11.54 -2.29
C TYR A 141 12.75 10.27 -2.30
N ASN A 142 12.32 9.85 -1.12
CA ASN A 142 11.45 8.70 -0.97
C ASN A 142 10.09 8.90 -1.67
N MET A 143 9.45 10.05 -1.45
CA MET A 143 8.19 10.39 -2.12
C MET A 143 8.36 10.46 -3.64
N PHE A 144 9.44 11.08 -4.13
CA PHE A 144 9.74 11.17 -5.56
C PHE A 144 9.93 9.80 -6.19
N PHE A 145 10.71 8.93 -5.53
CA PHE A 145 10.94 7.56 -6.01
C PHE A 145 9.65 6.73 -6.04
N THR A 146 8.82 6.84 -5.01
CA THR A 146 7.52 6.16 -4.94
C THR A 146 6.60 6.61 -6.08
N LEU A 147 6.54 7.91 -6.32
CA LEU A 147 5.71 8.47 -7.39
C LEU A 147 6.17 8.00 -8.77
N PHE A 148 7.48 7.90 -8.98
CA PHE A 148 8.06 7.44 -10.24
C PHE A 148 7.86 5.93 -10.47
N THR A 149 7.89 5.14 -9.40
CA THR A 149 7.69 3.68 -9.47
C THR A 149 6.21 3.26 -9.54
N PHE A 150 5.28 4.13 -9.12
CA PHE A 150 3.85 3.85 -9.13
C PHE A 150 3.31 3.33 -10.50
N PRO A 151 3.60 3.95 -11.67
CA PRO A 151 3.06 3.47 -12.94
C PRO A 151 3.56 2.06 -13.28
N ILE A 152 4.78 1.69 -12.87
CA ILE A 152 5.34 0.36 -13.11
C ILE A 152 4.54 -0.69 -12.31
N PHE A 153 4.33 -0.44 -11.03
CA PHE A 153 3.54 -1.34 -10.18
C PHE A 153 2.06 -1.35 -10.56
N TRP A 154 1.53 -0.21 -11.00
CA TRP A 154 0.17 -0.14 -11.51
C TRP A 154 -0.03 -1.08 -12.71
N LEU A 155 0.91 -1.10 -13.66
CA LEU A 155 0.88 -2.02 -14.81
C LEU A 155 0.98 -3.48 -14.36
N LEU A 156 1.90 -3.81 -13.46
CA LEU A 156 2.08 -5.17 -12.94
C LEU A 156 0.80 -5.66 -12.25
N PHE A 157 0.21 -4.85 -11.37
CA PHE A 157 -1.01 -5.21 -10.66
C PHE A 157 -2.22 -5.28 -11.58
N ASN A 158 -2.27 -4.45 -12.62
CA ASN A 158 -3.33 -4.50 -13.62
C ASN A 158 -3.28 -5.80 -14.43
N ILE A 159 -2.09 -6.24 -14.84
CA ILE A 159 -1.88 -7.54 -15.49
C ILE A 159 -2.32 -8.69 -14.57
N TYR A 160 -1.93 -8.63 -13.29
CA TYR A 160 -2.35 -9.61 -12.29
C TYR A 160 -3.88 -9.64 -12.14
N GLN A 161 -4.53 -8.47 -12.06
CA GLN A 161 -5.99 -8.35 -11.96
C GLN A 161 -6.71 -8.93 -13.18
N ILE A 162 -6.22 -8.67 -14.39
CA ILE A 162 -6.79 -9.21 -15.65
C ILE A 162 -6.69 -10.74 -15.66
N SER A 163 -5.56 -11.29 -15.21
CA SER A 163 -5.39 -12.74 -15.08
C SER A 163 -6.39 -13.37 -14.09
N LEU A 164 -6.81 -12.63 -13.05
CA LEU A 164 -7.85 -13.05 -12.11
C LEU A 164 -9.25 -13.05 -12.73
N VAL A 165 -9.56 -12.06 -13.58
CA VAL A 165 -10.87 -11.94 -14.23
C VAL A 165 -11.01 -12.95 -15.36
N GLY A 166 -9.98 -13.15 -16.18
CA GLY A 166 -9.98 -14.11 -17.27
C GLY A 166 -10.19 -15.57 -16.84
N ASN A 167 -9.94 -15.90 -15.57
CA ASN A 167 -10.24 -17.20 -15.01
C ASN A 167 -11.69 -17.37 -14.49
N ARG A 168 -12.53 -16.34 -14.59
CA ARG A 168 -13.96 -16.41 -14.17
C ARG A 168 -14.90 -16.77 -15.30
N ASP A 169 -14.48 -16.58 -16.55
CA ASP A 169 -15.32 -16.77 -17.75
C ASP A 169 -15.08 -18.14 -18.42
N VAL A 170 -14.41 -19.07 -17.77
CA VAL A 170 -14.22 -20.48 -18.12
C VAL A 170 -14.73 -21.34 -16.97
#